data_bb0e5d1af0f545e113224f7c05afde41
#
_entry.id   bb0e5d1af0f545e113224f7c05afde41
#
_cell.length_a   1.000
_cell.length_b   1.000
_cell.length_c   1.000
_cell.angle_alpha   90.00
_cell.angle_beta   90.00
_cell.angle_gamma   90.00
#
_symmetry.space_group_name_H-M   'P 1'
#
loop_
_entity.id
_entity.type
_entity.pdbx_description
1 polymer ?
#
loop_
_entity_poly.entity_id
_entity_poly.type
_entity_poly.pdbx_seq_one_letter_code
_entity_poly.pdbx_strand_id
1 'polypeptide(L)'
;MNEMNGYDVEDLKVGMHATYSKTITEADIVLFAGVSGDNNALHVNEEFAASTRFGGRIAHGFLTASVISAAVANRLPGPGTIYLSQQLNFRAPVRPGQTVHASVCVSAVDVARRRVTLDTECRVGETVVIDGQALVITTSSTKRVVAATSLTAAASPA
;
A
#
# COMPACT_ATOMS: atom_id res chain seq x y z
N MET A 1 -16.72 7.46 9.48
CA MET A 1 -15.49 6.65 9.66
C MET A 1 -15.47 6.13 11.08
N ASN A 2 -15.34 4.83 11.30
CA ASN A 2 -15.18 4.25 12.64
C ASN A 2 -13.68 4.21 12.94
N GLU A 3 -13.23 4.58 14.15
CA GLU A 3 -11.80 4.59 14.53
C GLU A 3 -11.10 3.24 14.35
N MET A 4 -11.85 2.13 14.39
CA MET A 4 -11.35 0.75 14.20
C MET A 4 -11.44 0.25 12.76
N ASN A 5 -12.17 0.95 11.87
CA ASN A 5 -12.34 0.57 10.46
C ASN A 5 -12.00 1.76 9.56
N GLY A 6 -11.51 1.48 8.37
CA GLY A 6 -11.33 2.48 7.33
C GLY A 6 -12.65 3.01 6.76
N TYR A 7 -12.58 3.61 5.59
CA TYR A 7 -13.74 4.05 4.85
C TYR A 7 -14.54 2.85 4.33
N ASP A 8 -15.86 2.91 4.51
CA ASP A 8 -16.76 2.01 3.79
C ASP A 8 -16.84 2.43 2.31
N VAL A 9 -17.14 1.47 1.44
CA VAL A 9 -17.21 1.72 0.00
C VAL A 9 -18.20 2.84 -0.36
N GLU A 10 -19.27 2.98 0.42
CA GLU A 10 -20.32 3.99 0.25
C GLU A 10 -19.82 5.42 0.55
N ASP A 11 -18.77 5.56 1.35
CA ASP A 11 -18.18 6.85 1.73
C ASP A 11 -17.08 7.32 0.78
N LEU A 12 -16.58 6.41 -0.08
CA LEU A 12 -15.49 6.69 -1.00
C LEU A 12 -15.95 7.41 -2.25
N LYS A 13 -15.18 8.41 -2.68
CA LYS A 13 -15.45 9.20 -3.88
C LYS A 13 -14.17 9.30 -4.72
N VAL A 14 -14.34 9.30 -6.05
CA VAL A 14 -13.25 9.58 -6.99
C VAL A 14 -12.60 10.92 -6.65
N GLY A 15 -11.27 10.96 -6.64
CA GLY A 15 -10.46 12.12 -6.28
C GLY A 15 -10.08 12.18 -4.79
N MET A 16 -10.67 11.36 -3.91
CA MET A 16 -10.15 11.23 -2.54
C MET A 16 -8.71 10.73 -2.59
N HIS A 17 -7.84 11.33 -1.80
CA HIS A 17 -6.43 10.98 -1.77
C HIS A 17 -5.88 10.94 -0.35
N ALA A 18 -4.81 10.19 -0.17
CA ALA A 18 -4.04 10.15 1.08
C ALA A 18 -2.56 9.90 0.79
N THR A 19 -1.73 10.25 1.75
CA THR A 19 -0.30 10.05 1.68
C THR A 19 0.21 9.32 2.92
N TYR A 20 1.31 8.59 2.74
CA TYR A 20 2.07 7.96 3.81
C TYR A 20 3.55 8.08 3.49
N SER A 21 4.37 8.42 4.48
CA SER A 21 5.80 8.62 4.27
C SER A 21 6.62 7.73 5.18
N LYS A 22 7.69 7.16 4.64
CA LYS A 22 8.64 6.33 5.38
C LYS A 22 10.06 6.56 4.87
N THR A 23 10.98 6.82 5.78
CA THR A 23 12.42 6.77 5.48
C THR A 23 12.84 5.31 5.41
N ILE A 24 13.45 4.92 4.29
CA ILE A 24 14.00 3.57 4.09
C ILE A 24 15.36 3.50 4.76
N THR A 25 15.44 2.76 5.85
CA THR A 25 16.68 2.61 6.64
C THR A 25 17.49 1.38 6.20
N GLU A 26 18.75 1.31 6.64
CA GLU A 26 19.59 0.10 6.49
C GLU A 26 18.91 -1.12 7.12
N ALA A 27 18.31 -0.95 8.29
CA ALA A 27 17.60 -2.03 8.98
C ALA A 27 16.42 -2.56 8.17
N ASP A 28 15.67 -1.67 7.49
CA ASP A 28 14.55 -2.07 6.63
C ASP A 28 15.02 -2.96 5.48
N ILE A 29 16.15 -2.62 4.85
CA ILE A 29 16.73 -3.38 3.73
C ILE A 29 17.17 -4.77 4.20
N VAL A 30 17.86 -4.85 5.33
CA VAL A 30 18.32 -6.13 5.90
C VAL A 30 17.13 -7.02 6.30
N LEU A 31 16.14 -6.44 6.97
CA LEU A 31 14.92 -7.16 7.35
C LEU A 31 14.14 -7.64 6.13
N PHE A 32 14.02 -6.81 5.10
CA PHE A 32 13.31 -7.18 3.88
C PHE A 32 14.04 -8.30 3.12
N ALA A 33 15.39 -8.25 3.03
CA ALA A 33 16.19 -9.34 2.47
C ALA A 33 15.94 -10.66 3.21
N GLY A 34 15.87 -10.63 4.54
CA GLY A 34 15.58 -11.80 5.36
C GLY A 34 14.15 -12.33 5.17
N VAL A 35 13.16 -11.46 5.14
CA VAL A 35 11.74 -11.85 5.02
C VAL A 35 11.40 -12.34 3.59
N SER A 36 11.90 -11.66 2.57
CA SER A 36 11.62 -11.99 1.16
C SER A 36 12.52 -13.09 0.60
N GLY A 37 13.72 -13.28 1.16
CA GLY A 37 14.78 -14.10 0.58
C GLY A 37 15.52 -13.42 -0.58
N ASP A 38 15.22 -12.16 -0.90
CA ASP A 38 15.92 -11.40 -1.95
C ASP A 38 17.25 -10.84 -1.42
N ASN A 39 18.29 -11.64 -1.54
CA ASN A 39 19.66 -11.31 -1.14
C ASN A 39 20.51 -10.83 -2.33
N ASN A 40 19.91 -10.21 -3.34
CA ASN A 40 20.65 -9.65 -4.46
C ASN A 40 21.73 -8.68 -3.96
N ALA A 41 22.94 -8.85 -4.46
CA ALA A 41 24.10 -8.05 -4.06
C ALA A 41 23.92 -6.54 -4.27
N LEU A 42 23.02 -6.11 -5.17
CA LEU A 42 22.63 -4.70 -5.33
C LEU A 42 22.07 -4.07 -4.04
N HIS A 43 21.52 -4.88 -3.15
CA HIS A 43 20.88 -4.41 -1.93
C HIS A 43 21.76 -4.58 -0.69
N VAL A 44 22.59 -5.63 -0.67
CA VAL A 44 23.29 -6.05 0.56
C VAL A 44 24.82 -5.94 0.48
N ASN A 45 25.40 -5.67 -0.69
CA ASN A 45 26.85 -5.58 -0.87
C ASN A 45 27.23 -4.26 -1.53
N GLU A 46 27.86 -3.35 -0.75
CA GLU A 46 28.22 -2.02 -1.22
C GLU A 46 29.30 -2.05 -2.31
N GLU A 47 30.31 -2.93 -2.16
CA GLU A 47 31.41 -3.04 -3.12
C GLU A 47 30.89 -3.50 -4.49
N PHE A 48 30.02 -4.50 -4.50
CA PHE A 48 29.35 -4.94 -5.72
C PHE A 48 28.49 -3.82 -6.32
N ALA A 49 27.63 -3.21 -5.52
CA ALA A 49 26.67 -2.20 -5.98
C ALA A 49 27.38 -0.94 -6.52
N ALA A 50 28.51 -0.55 -5.90
CA ALA A 50 29.33 0.57 -6.35
C ALA A 50 29.92 0.35 -7.76
N SER A 51 30.20 -0.91 -8.15
CA SER A 51 30.70 -1.25 -9.48
C SER A 51 29.62 -1.26 -10.57
N THR A 52 28.35 -1.13 -10.20
CA THR A 52 27.21 -1.14 -11.14
C THR A 52 26.82 0.27 -11.58
N ARG A 53 25.90 0.37 -12.54
CA ARG A 53 25.32 1.65 -12.99
C ARG A 53 24.68 2.46 -11.85
N PHE A 54 24.41 1.84 -10.72
CA PHE A 54 23.80 2.53 -9.57
C PHE A 54 24.81 3.26 -8.71
N GLY A 55 26.10 2.88 -8.77
CA GLY A 55 27.18 3.53 -8.01
C GLY A 55 27.04 3.44 -6.50
N GLY A 56 26.36 2.40 -5.99
CA GLY A 56 26.13 2.14 -4.58
C GLY A 56 24.82 1.37 -4.37
N ARG A 57 24.58 0.89 -3.13
CA ARG A 57 23.40 0.09 -2.81
C ARG A 57 22.10 0.86 -3.00
N ILE A 58 21.08 0.13 -3.40
CA ILE A 58 19.72 0.59 -3.55
C ILE A 58 18.77 -0.27 -2.71
N ALA A 59 17.64 0.29 -2.29
CA ALA A 59 16.57 -0.46 -1.65
C ALA A 59 15.91 -1.41 -2.65
N HIS A 60 15.35 -2.51 -2.15
CA HIS A 60 14.51 -3.39 -2.96
C HIS A 60 13.31 -2.62 -3.51
N GLY A 61 12.97 -2.84 -4.76
CA GLY A 61 11.81 -2.22 -5.37
C GLY A 61 10.52 -2.53 -4.60
N PHE A 62 10.34 -3.79 -4.18
CA PHE A 62 9.16 -4.21 -3.40
C PHE A 62 9.17 -3.70 -1.95
N LEU A 63 10.32 -3.44 -1.33
CA LEU A 63 10.38 -2.71 -0.06
C LEU A 63 9.84 -1.29 -0.24
N THR A 64 10.27 -0.60 -1.30
CA THR A 64 9.76 0.73 -1.64
C THR A 64 8.25 0.69 -1.93
N ALA A 65 7.78 -0.30 -2.70
CA ALA A 65 6.35 -0.50 -3.00
C ALA A 65 5.52 -0.80 -1.74
N SER A 66 6.10 -1.41 -0.70
CA SER A 66 5.40 -1.68 0.56
C SER A 66 4.90 -0.42 1.27
N VAL A 67 5.48 0.76 0.97
CA VAL A 67 5.00 2.05 1.48
C VAL A 67 3.63 2.41 0.90
N ILE A 68 3.31 1.98 -0.34
CA ILE A 68 1.95 2.06 -0.90
C ILE A 68 0.98 1.21 -0.08
N SER A 69 1.39 -0.02 0.28
CA SER A 69 0.56 -0.88 1.13
C SER A 69 0.24 -0.23 2.48
N ALA A 70 1.22 0.46 3.08
CA ALA A 70 1.00 1.21 4.31
C ALA A 70 0.02 2.39 4.11
N ALA A 71 0.09 3.11 2.98
CA ALA A 71 -0.87 4.16 2.64
C ALA A 71 -2.29 3.61 2.50
N VAL A 72 -2.46 2.48 1.80
CA VAL A 72 -3.75 1.80 1.62
C VAL A 72 -4.31 1.29 2.94
N ALA A 73 -3.49 0.58 3.72
CA ALA A 73 -3.94 -0.09 4.93
C ALA A 73 -4.22 0.86 6.10
N ASN A 74 -3.47 1.98 6.20
CA ASN A 74 -3.54 2.87 7.35
C ASN A 74 -4.24 4.20 7.06
N ARG A 75 -4.48 4.55 5.77
CA ARG A 75 -5.00 5.86 5.39
C ARG A 75 -6.23 5.80 4.49
N LEU A 76 -6.11 5.24 3.29
CA LEU A 76 -7.20 5.27 2.29
C LEU A 76 -7.18 4.02 1.39
N PRO A 77 -8.19 3.16 1.44
CA PRO A 77 -9.41 3.18 2.25
C PRO A 77 -9.19 2.94 3.75
N GLY A 78 -8.01 2.43 4.19
CA GLY A 78 -7.68 2.23 5.59
C GLY A 78 -7.96 0.81 6.11
N PRO A 79 -8.07 0.63 7.43
CA PRO A 79 -8.24 -0.68 8.06
C PRO A 79 -9.42 -1.49 7.49
N GLY A 80 -9.20 -2.79 7.31
CA GLY A 80 -10.18 -3.71 6.71
C GLY A 80 -10.11 -3.79 5.18
N THR A 81 -9.23 -3.03 4.55
CA THR A 81 -8.98 -3.11 3.10
C THR A 81 -8.18 -4.36 2.75
N ILE A 82 -8.58 -5.05 1.67
CA ILE A 82 -7.92 -6.23 1.15
C ILE A 82 -7.44 -5.95 -0.28
N TYR A 83 -6.15 -6.15 -0.55
CA TYR A 83 -5.61 -6.10 -1.90
C TYR A 83 -6.15 -7.22 -2.77
N LEU A 84 -6.54 -6.91 -4.00
CA LEU A 84 -6.84 -7.87 -5.06
C LEU A 84 -5.72 -7.92 -6.11
N SER A 85 -5.23 -6.76 -6.51
CA SER A 85 -4.13 -6.66 -7.47
C SER A 85 -3.37 -5.34 -7.32
N GLN A 86 -2.13 -5.35 -7.79
CA GLN A 86 -1.28 -4.16 -7.89
C GLN A 86 -0.47 -4.25 -9.18
N GLN A 87 -0.53 -3.20 -9.98
CA GLN A 87 0.41 -2.95 -11.06
C GLN A 87 1.44 -1.94 -10.58
N LEU A 88 2.72 -2.18 -10.89
CA LEU A 88 3.83 -1.31 -10.52
C LEU A 88 4.76 -1.11 -11.71
N ASN A 89 5.21 0.12 -11.88
CA ASN A 89 6.33 0.47 -12.75
C ASN A 89 7.43 1.09 -11.88
N PHE A 90 8.61 0.50 -11.88
CA PHE A 90 9.78 1.00 -11.16
C PHE A 90 10.53 1.99 -12.06
N ARG A 91 10.50 3.28 -11.69
CA ARG A 91 11.01 4.39 -12.51
C ARG A 91 12.42 4.79 -12.13
N ALA A 92 12.72 4.81 -10.83
CA ALA A 92 14.03 5.21 -10.32
C ALA A 92 14.37 4.45 -9.04
N PRO A 93 15.67 4.23 -8.73
CA PRO A 93 16.11 3.58 -7.51
C PRO A 93 15.87 4.47 -6.29
N VAL A 94 15.67 3.82 -5.14
CA VAL A 94 15.65 4.47 -3.82
C VAL A 94 16.91 4.03 -3.07
N ARG A 95 17.58 4.96 -2.41
CA ARG A 95 18.78 4.69 -1.64
C ARG A 95 18.48 4.57 -0.14
N PRO A 96 19.31 3.82 0.62
CA PRO A 96 19.25 3.87 2.08
C PRO A 96 19.27 5.32 2.60
N GLY A 97 18.44 5.63 3.58
CA GLY A 97 18.31 6.96 4.17
C GLY A 97 17.34 7.91 3.45
N GLN A 98 16.86 7.58 2.26
CA GLN A 98 15.88 8.41 1.56
C GLN A 98 14.46 8.17 2.11
N THR A 99 13.67 9.26 2.15
CA THR A 99 12.27 9.21 2.54
C THR A 99 11.39 9.04 1.31
N VAL A 100 10.61 7.95 1.30
CA VAL A 100 9.61 7.66 0.28
C VAL A 100 8.28 8.25 0.72
N HIS A 101 7.67 9.04 -0.15
CA HIS A 101 6.32 9.57 0.01
C HIS A 101 5.38 8.81 -0.93
N ALA A 102 4.57 7.91 -0.37
CA ALA A 102 3.55 7.20 -1.13
C ALA A 102 2.25 8.01 -1.14
N SER A 103 1.63 8.14 -2.30
CA SER A 103 0.29 8.70 -2.48
C SER A 103 -0.64 7.68 -3.10
N VAL A 104 -1.89 7.68 -2.68
CA VAL A 104 -2.99 6.89 -3.24
C VAL A 104 -4.17 7.81 -3.53
N CYS A 105 -4.77 7.66 -4.70
CA CYS A 105 -5.91 8.46 -5.14
C CYS A 105 -7.00 7.54 -5.67
N VAL A 106 -8.24 7.70 -5.20
CA VAL A 106 -9.40 6.93 -5.70
C VAL A 106 -9.68 7.34 -7.14
N SER A 107 -9.54 6.41 -8.07
CA SER A 107 -9.84 6.62 -9.50
C SER A 107 -11.15 5.97 -9.94
N ALA A 108 -11.63 4.92 -9.24
CA ALA A 108 -12.94 4.32 -9.48
C ALA A 108 -13.51 3.65 -8.22
N VAL A 109 -14.84 3.62 -8.10
CA VAL A 109 -15.57 2.96 -7.01
C VAL A 109 -16.70 2.10 -7.58
N ASP A 110 -16.71 0.80 -7.28
CA ASP A 110 -17.80 -0.14 -7.55
C ASP A 110 -18.44 -0.55 -6.21
N VAL A 111 -19.47 0.15 -5.83
CA VAL A 111 -20.18 -0.07 -4.56
C VAL A 111 -20.78 -1.48 -4.49
N ALA A 112 -21.35 -1.98 -5.59
CA ALA A 112 -22.01 -3.29 -5.62
C ALA A 112 -21.02 -4.44 -5.32
N ARG A 113 -19.78 -4.36 -5.86
CA ARG A 113 -18.72 -5.32 -5.63
C ARG A 113 -17.78 -4.94 -4.49
N ARG A 114 -17.96 -3.78 -3.86
CA ARG A 114 -17.09 -3.19 -2.84
C ARG A 114 -15.65 -3.01 -3.32
N ARG A 115 -15.46 -2.76 -4.61
CA ARG A 115 -14.15 -2.60 -5.23
C ARG A 115 -13.81 -1.14 -5.40
N VAL A 116 -12.54 -0.82 -5.13
CA VAL A 116 -11.99 0.51 -5.29
C VAL A 116 -10.71 0.40 -6.09
N THR A 117 -10.61 1.20 -7.15
CA THR A 117 -9.38 1.36 -7.90
C THR A 117 -8.65 2.59 -7.39
N LEU A 118 -7.37 2.44 -7.11
CA LEU A 118 -6.50 3.49 -6.59
C LEU A 118 -5.34 3.69 -7.56
N ASP A 119 -5.15 4.91 -8.05
CA ASP A 119 -3.89 5.29 -8.65
C ASP A 119 -2.86 5.47 -7.54
N THR A 120 -1.67 4.92 -7.74
CA THR A 120 -0.63 4.83 -6.70
C THR A 120 0.69 5.39 -7.21
N GLU A 121 1.38 6.14 -6.38
CA GLU A 121 2.67 6.72 -6.71
C GLU A 121 3.58 6.75 -5.48
N CYS A 122 4.89 6.54 -5.68
CA CYS A 122 5.91 6.83 -4.70
C CYS A 122 6.88 7.87 -5.25
N ARG A 123 7.26 8.84 -4.41
CA ARG A 123 8.26 9.88 -4.71
C ARG A 123 9.37 9.92 -3.67
N VAL A 124 10.54 10.33 -4.14
CA VAL A 124 11.64 10.79 -3.29
C VAL A 124 11.98 12.22 -3.76
N GLY A 125 11.71 13.20 -2.92
CA GLY A 125 11.70 14.60 -3.35
C GLY A 125 10.75 14.79 -4.55
N GLU A 126 11.25 15.39 -5.63
CA GLU A 126 10.47 15.61 -6.86
C GLU A 126 10.48 14.41 -7.83
N THR A 127 11.25 13.35 -7.53
CA THR A 127 11.41 12.22 -8.44
C THR A 127 10.35 11.15 -8.17
N VAL A 128 9.59 10.77 -9.19
CA VAL A 128 8.73 9.57 -9.15
C VAL A 128 9.62 8.35 -9.21
N VAL A 129 9.55 7.52 -8.18
CA VAL A 129 10.33 6.27 -8.09
C VAL A 129 9.51 5.04 -8.43
N ILE A 130 8.20 5.08 -8.15
CA ILE A 130 7.22 4.05 -8.54
C ILE A 130 5.92 4.75 -8.94
N ASP A 131 5.26 4.25 -9.98
CA ASP A 131 3.86 4.54 -10.29
C ASP A 131 3.10 3.25 -10.58
N GLY A 132 1.77 3.29 -10.49
CA GLY A 132 0.93 2.14 -10.78
C GLY A 132 -0.50 2.29 -10.36
N GLN A 133 -1.19 1.16 -10.23
CA GLN A 133 -2.60 1.13 -9.87
C GLN A 133 -2.91 -0.10 -9.01
N ALA A 134 -3.69 0.11 -7.95
CA ALA A 134 -4.18 -0.93 -7.06
C ALA A 134 -5.67 -1.17 -7.28
N LEU A 135 -6.10 -2.43 -7.20
CA LEU A 135 -7.49 -2.81 -7.02
C LEU A 135 -7.65 -3.43 -5.64
N VAL A 136 -8.57 -2.91 -4.84
CA VAL A 136 -8.81 -3.35 -3.47
C VAL A 136 -10.30 -3.60 -3.21
N ILE A 137 -10.59 -4.42 -2.19
CA ILE A 137 -11.92 -4.53 -1.58
C ILE A 137 -11.88 -3.81 -0.24
N THR A 138 -12.91 -3.02 0.06
CA THR A 138 -13.08 -2.37 1.36
C THR A 138 -14.36 -2.84 2.06
N THR A 139 -14.57 -2.38 3.28
CA THR A 139 -15.77 -2.66 4.07
C THR A 139 -17.02 -2.00 3.49
N SER A 140 -18.20 -2.39 3.98
CA SER A 140 -19.48 -1.81 3.58
C SER A 140 -20.37 -1.70 4.81
N SER A 141 -20.91 -0.53 5.07
CA SER A 141 -21.87 -0.26 6.14
C SER A 141 -23.15 -1.06 5.96
N THR A 142 -23.65 -1.12 4.73
CA THR A 142 -24.89 -1.83 4.38
C THR A 142 -24.80 -3.34 4.67
N LYS A 143 -23.67 -3.97 4.34
CA LYS A 143 -23.48 -5.42 4.61
C LYS A 143 -23.27 -5.72 6.07
N ARG A 144 -22.72 -4.80 6.86
CA ARG A 144 -22.61 -4.97 8.32
C ARG A 144 -23.97 -4.94 9.00
N VAL A 145 -24.85 -4.05 8.59
CA VAL A 145 -26.23 -3.98 9.13
C VAL A 145 -26.99 -5.27 8.86
N VAL A 146 -26.94 -5.82 7.65
CA VAL A 146 -27.58 -7.08 7.29
C VAL A 146 -27.05 -8.26 8.13
N ALA A 147 -25.73 -8.35 8.33
CA ALA A 147 -25.12 -9.40 9.15
C ALA A 147 -25.51 -9.28 10.63
N ALA A 148 -25.57 -8.07 11.18
CA ALA A 148 -26.00 -7.84 12.57
C ALA A 148 -27.47 -8.21 12.77
N THR A 149 -28.35 -7.87 11.83
CA THR A 149 -29.78 -8.22 11.89
C THR A 149 -30.03 -9.72 11.79
N SER A 150 -29.26 -10.44 10.97
CA SER A 150 -29.35 -11.90 10.86
C SER A 150 -28.90 -12.64 12.13
N LEU A 151 -27.89 -12.13 12.81
CA LEU A 151 -27.40 -12.68 14.09
C LEU A 151 -28.41 -12.48 15.23
N THR A 152 -29.07 -11.33 15.29
CA THR A 152 -30.11 -11.06 16.30
C THR A 152 -31.38 -11.87 16.04
N ALA A 153 -31.77 -12.13 14.80
CA ALA A 153 -32.90 -12.97 14.45
C ALA A 153 -32.68 -14.46 14.78
N ALA A 154 -31.41 -14.92 14.72
CA ALA A 154 -31.06 -16.30 15.08
C ALA A 154 -30.92 -16.51 16.60
N ALA A 155 -30.85 -15.48 17.40
CA ALA A 155 -30.68 -15.52 18.84
C ALA A 155 -32.00 -15.36 19.65
N SER A 156 -33.17 -15.25 18.99
CA SER A 156 -34.47 -15.25 19.69
C SER A 156 -34.88 -16.67 20.04
N PRO A 157 -34.94 -17.07 21.34
CA PRO A 157 -35.47 -18.35 21.71
C PRO A 157 -36.97 -18.43 21.45
N ALA A 158 -37.40 -19.59 20.96
CA ALA A 158 -38.82 -19.94 20.83
C ALA A 158 -39.45 -20.18 22.21
#